data_7fd2f41874f6dd6ee2719f280201fe3d
#
_entry.id   7fd2f41874f6dd6ee2719f280201fe3d
#
_cell.length_a   1.000
_cell.length_b   1.000
_cell.length_c   1.000
_cell.angle_alpha   90.00
_cell.angle_beta   90.00
_cell.angle_gamma   90.00
#
_symmetry.space_group_name_H-M   'P 1'
#
loop_
_entity.id
_entity.type
_entity.pdbx_description
1 polymer ?
#
loop_
_entity_poly.entity_id
_entity_poly.type
_entity_poly.pdbx_seq_one_letter_code
_entity_poly.pdbx_strand_id
1 'polypeptide(L)'
;MRFPRDTLERVVVMRRCLVVANQTLQAAELRDELRERISAGPCSFFVIVPDTKAAQYDPVAAGAVLPQPGMWWWATWYARPATDEDATAQARERLSVMLDGLAALGAPVEGDLGSSDPLEAIEKACADRQFDEIIVTTLPQRVSRWLRSDLPHQAERRFGLPVTTIITSY
;
A
#
# COMPACT_ATOMS: atom_id res chain seq x y z
N MET A 1 -43.07 -35.06 -15.11
CA MET A 1 -41.59 -35.09 -15.04
C MET A 1 -41.12 -33.64 -14.89
N ARG A 2 -40.81 -33.21 -13.67
CA ARG A 2 -40.41 -31.83 -13.37
C ARG A 2 -38.89 -31.82 -13.30
N PHE A 3 -38.23 -31.12 -14.21
CA PHE A 3 -36.82 -30.84 -14.13
C PHE A 3 -36.59 -29.77 -13.01
N PRO A 4 -35.65 -29.97 -12.12
CA PRO A 4 -35.32 -28.95 -11.16
C PRO A 4 -34.66 -27.78 -11.90
N ARG A 5 -35.28 -26.60 -11.73
CA ARG A 5 -34.76 -25.32 -12.20
C ARG A 5 -33.54 -24.93 -11.39
N ASP A 6 -32.50 -24.62 -12.12
CA ASP A 6 -31.49 -23.61 -11.85
C ASP A 6 -30.99 -23.49 -10.40
N THR A 7 -30.02 -24.30 -10.08
CA THR A 7 -28.95 -23.82 -9.24
C THR A 7 -28.01 -23.01 -10.17
N LEU A 8 -28.35 -21.74 -10.39
CA LEU A 8 -27.39 -20.78 -10.86
C LEU A 8 -26.29 -20.73 -9.78
N GLU A 9 -25.27 -21.52 -9.95
CA GLU A 9 -24.02 -21.30 -9.23
C GLU A 9 -23.65 -19.84 -9.49
N ARG A 10 -23.90 -19.02 -8.49
CA ARG A 10 -23.39 -17.65 -8.46
C ARG A 10 -21.90 -17.80 -8.53
N VAL A 11 -21.33 -17.60 -9.70
CA VAL A 11 -19.89 -17.46 -9.85
C VAL A 11 -19.51 -16.27 -8.98
N VAL A 12 -19.00 -16.58 -7.82
CA VAL A 12 -18.52 -15.58 -6.89
C VAL A 12 -17.22 -15.04 -7.47
N VAL A 13 -17.33 -13.95 -8.19
CA VAL A 13 -16.16 -13.26 -8.77
C VAL A 13 -15.39 -12.64 -7.61
N MET A 14 -14.22 -13.19 -7.32
CA MET A 14 -13.32 -12.64 -6.30
C MET A 14 -12.64 -11.39 -6.87
N ARG A 15 -12.87 -10.23 -6.26
CA ARG A 15 -12.20 -8.98 -6.61
C ARG A 15 -10.74 -9.04 -6.16
N ARG A 16 -9.82 -8.71 -7.05
CA ARG A 16 -8.38 -8.68 -6.79
C ARG A 16 -7.90 -7.24 -6.65
N CYS A 17 -7.47 -6.87 -5.47
CA CYS A 17 -7.02 -5.51 -5.16
C CYS A 17 -5.50 -5.49 -4.99
N LEU A 18 -4.85 -4.58 -5.73
CA LEU A 18 -3.44 -4.27 -5.52
C LEU A 18 -3.32 -3.15 -4.49
N VAL A 19 -2.65 -3.41 -3.39
CA VAL A 19 -2.39 -2.42 -2.34
C VAL A 19 -0.95 -1.94 -2.44
N VAL A 20 -0.76 -0.64 -2.66
CA VAL A 20 0.55 -0.01 -2.72
C VAL A 20 0.72 0.88 -1.51
N ALA A 21 1.60 0.50 -0.60
CA ALA A 21 1.79 1.18 0.67
C ALA A 21 3.25 1.10 1.12
N ASN A 22 3.68 2.07 1.91
CA ASN A 22 5.00 2.03 2.53
C ASN A 22 4.89 2.31 4.04
N GLN A 23 5.08 3.54 4.47
CA GLN A 23 5.04 3.90 5.90
C GLN A 23 3.63 3.85 6.50
N THR A 24 2.62 3.82 5.65
CA THR A 24 1.18 3.84 6.02
C THR A 24 0.55 2.45 6.15
N LEU A 25 1.36 1.40 6.11
CA LEU A 25 0.88 0.01 6.15
C LEU A 25 0.08 -0.35 7.41
N GLN A 26 0.38 0.29 8.53
CA GLN A 26 -0.29 0.03 9.81
C GLN A 26 -1.42 1.01 10.11
N ALA A 27 -1.72 1.92 9.19
CA ALA A 27 -2.74 2.94 9.40
C ALA A 27 -4.13 2.32 9.59
N ALA A 28 -4.89 2.86 10.53
CA ALA A 28 -6.25 2.43 10.80
C ALA A 28 -7.14 2.62 9.57
N GLU A 29 -6.97 3.75 8.88
CA GLU A 29 -7.71 4.12 7.67
C GLU A 29 -7.58 3.06 6.57
N LEU A 30 -6.38 2.52 6.38
CA LEU A 30 -6.19 1.43 5.41
C LEU A 30 -6.94 0.17 5.84
N ARG A 31 -6.84 -0.23 7.10
CA ARG A 31 -7.52 -1.42 7.61
C ARG A 31 -9.04 -1.30 7.53
N ASP A 32 -9.58 -0.13 7.81
CA ASP A 32 -11.02 0.12 7.74
C ASP A 32 -11.52 0.06 6.29
N GLU A 33 -10.80 0.64 5.35
CA GLU A 33 -11.09 0.57 3.93
C GLU A 33 -11.06 -0.88 3.39
N LEU A 34 -10.09 -1.69 3.84
CA LEU A 34 -10.00 -3.09 3.43
C LEU A 34 -11.12 -3.94 4.05
N ARG A 35 -11.53 -3.67 5.30
CA ARG A 35 -12.72 -4.30 5.91
C ARG A 35 -13.99 -3.98 5.15
N GLU A 36 -14.15 -2.74 4.71
CA GLU A 36 -15.31 -2.34 3.92
C GLU A 36 -15.39 -3.14 2.61
N ARG A 37 -14.26 -3.34 1.93
CA ARG A 37 -14.21 -4.18 0.73
C ARG A 37 -14.53 -5.64 1.01
N ILE A 38 -14.01 -6.19 2.10
CA ILE A 38 -14.32 -7.57 2.52
C ILE A 38 -15.81 -7.72 2.81
N SER A 39 -16.42 -6.73 3.45
CA SER A 39 -17.86 -6.76 3.75
C SER A 39 -18.73 -6.58 2.50
N ALA A 40 -18.23 -5.89 1.49
CA ALA A 40 -18.95 -5.69 0.23
C ALA A 40 -18.94 -6.94 -0.68
N GLY A 41 -18.01 -7.86 -0.47
CA GLY A 41 -17.96 -9.13 -1.21
C GLY A 41 -16.58 -9.81 -1.15
N PRO A 42 -16.46 -11.00 -1.74
CA PRO A 42 -15.20 -11.73 -1.74
C PRO A 42 -14.10 -10.93 -2.45
N CYS A 43 -12.99 -10.76 -1.77
CA CYS A 43 -11.82 -10.06 -2.31
C CYS A 43 -10.53 -10.72 -1.85
N SER A 44 -9.48 -10.52 -2.61
CA SER A 44 -8.11 -10.86 -2.27
C SER A 44 -7.21 -9.64 -2.44
N PHE A 45 -6.16 -9.59 -1.67
CA PHE A 45 -5.23 -8.47 -1.66
C PHE A 45 -3.83 -8.93 -2.04
N PHE A 46 -3.18 -8.14 -2.87
CA PHE A 46 -1.76 -8.26 -3.12
C PHE A 46 -1.08 -6.97 -2.70
N VAL A 47 -0.19 -7.04 -1.72
CA VAL A 47 0.46 -5.87 -1.12
C VAL A 47 1.83 -5.69 -1.71
N ILE A 48 2.10 -4.49 -2.24
CA ILE A 48 3.43 -4.07 -2.65
C ILE A 48 3.94 -3.00 -1.71
N VAL A 49 5.12 -3.24 -1.16
CA VAL A 49 5.90 -2.25 -0.44
C VAL A 49 7.06 -1.83 -1.35
N PRO A 50 7.01 -0.63 -1.96
CA PRO A 50 8.15 -0.14 -2.72
C PRO A 50 9.39 -0.01 -1.83
N ASP A 51 10.50 -0.58 -2.28
CA ASP A 51 11.80 -0.49 -1.58
C ASP A 51 12.37 0.92 -1.75
N THR A 52 11.67 1.89 -1.18
CA THR A 52 12.11 3.27 -1.21
C THR A 52 13.00 3.55 -0.02
N LYS A 53 14.25 3.83 -0.31
CA LYS A 53 15.15 4.51 0.65
C LYS A 53 14.35 5.64 1.30
N ALA A 54 14.33 5.74 2.60
CA ALA A 54 13.71 6.71 3.52
C ALA A 54 13.16 8.07 2.97
N ALA A 55 13.15 8.25 1.67
CA ALA A 55 12.95 9.48 0.92
C ALA A 55 11.47 9.87 0.72
N GLN A 56 10.51 9.14 1.28
CA GLN A 56 9.10 9.51 1.15
C GLN A 56 8.63 10.47 2.24
N TYR A 57 9.36 10.57 3.33
CA TYR A 57 9.10 11.50 4.40
C TYR A 57 10.03 12.71 4.24
N ASP A 58 9.45 13.89 4.02
CA ASP A 58 10.17 15.16 4.04
C ASP A 58 9.84 15.88 5.35
N PRO A 59 10.71 15.82 6.34
CA PRO A 59 10.45 16.45 7.65
C PRO A 59 10.35 17.96 7.56
N VAL A 60 10.99 18.58 6.58
CA VAL A 60 10.93 20.04 6.35
C VAL A 60 9.56 20.42 5.79
N ALA A 61 9.05 19.67 4.82
CA ALA A 61 7.70 19.87 4.26
C ALA A 61 6.60 19.58 5.30
N ALA A 62 6.87 18.68 6.27
CA ALA A 62 5.97 18.37 7.37
C ALA A 62 5.86 19.49 8.42
N GLY A 63 6.67 20.56 8.30
CA GLY A 63 6.74 21.60 9.32
C GLY A 63 7.44 21.14 10.60
N ALA A 64 8.19 20.06 10.54
CA ALA A 64 9.04 19.65 11.65
C ALA A 64 10.05 20.80 11.91
N VAL A 65 10.00 21.33 13.10
CA VAL A 65 10.96 22.36 13.55
C VAL A 65 12.35 21.76 13.42
N LEU A 66 13.25 22.49 12.74
CA LEU A 66 14.64 22.08 12.64
C LEU A 66 15.16 21.82 14.06
N PRO A 67 15.82 20.68 14.30
CA PRO A 67 16.31 20.36 15.63
C PRO A 67 17.23 21.46 16.13
N GLN A 68 17.00 21.91 17.35
CA GLN A 68 17.86 22.87 18.02
C GLN A 68 19.30 22.32 18.10
N PRO A 69 20.33 23.18 18.08
CA PRO A 69 21.72 22.74 18.29
C PRO A 69 21.80 21.91 19.58
N GLY A 70 22.23 20.65 19.47
CA GLY A 70 22.30 19.68 20.57
C GLY A 70 21.28 18.54 20.54
N MET A 71 20.28 18.59 19.66
CA MET A 71 19.27 17.51 19.50
C MET A 71 19.53 16.62 18.25
N TRP A 72 20.72 16.63 17.71
CA TRP A 72 21.07 15.88 16.47
C TRP A 72 21.00 14.37 16.63
N TRP A 73 21.18 13.84 17.83
CA TRP A 73 21.23 12.41 18.12
C TRP A 73 19.92 11.68 17.89
N TRP A 74 18.76 12.32 18.12
CA TRP A 74 17.47 11.68 17.83
C TRP A 74 17.10 11.76 16.35
N ALA A 75 17.48 12.84 15.64
CA ALA A 75 17.24 12.98 14.20
C ALA A 75 18.02 11.94 13.40
N THR A 76 19.21 11.54 13.87
CA THR A 76 19.99 10.47 13.27
C THR A 76 19.40 9.08 13.50
N TRP A 77 18.65 8.88 14.58
CA TRP A 77 17.96 7.61 14.85
C TRP A 77 16.70 7.41 14.01
N TYR A 78 15.99 8.49 13.69
CA TYR A 78 14.74 8.44 12.92
C TYR A 78 14.92 8.64 11.41
N ALA A 79 16.06 9.18 10.99
CA ALA A 79 16.20 9.71 9.62
C ALA A 79 16.98 8.82 8.64
N ARG A 80 17.53 7.68 9.07
CA ARG A 80 18.44 6.94 8.18
C ARG A 80 18.50 5.45 8.48
N PRO A 81 18.02 4.58 7.60
CA PRO A 81 18.57 3.24 7.55
C PRO A 81 20.06 3.37 7.23
N ALA A 82 20.91 2.74 8.03
CA ALA A 82 22.35 2.90 7.94
C ALA A 82 22.91 2.33 6.63
N THR A 83 22.19 1.38 6.02
CA THR A 83 22.54 0.73 4.76
C THR A 83 21.31 0.44 3.91
N ASP A 84 21.48 0.16 2.63
CA ASP A 84 20.39 -0.29 1.74
C ASP A 84 19.80 -1.63 2.22
N GLU A 85 20.60 -2.48 2.84
CA GLU A 85 20.15 -3.75 3.43
C GLU A 85 19.22 -3.53 4.62
N ASP A 86 19.50 -2.53 5.47
CA ASP A 86 18.63 -2.17 6.60
C ASP A 86 17.28 -1.63 6.12
N ALA A 87 17.27 -0.85 5.04
CA ALA A 87 16.02 -0.34 4.44
C ALA A 87 15.14 -1.49 3.91
N THR A 88 15.76 -2.43 3.22
CA THR A 88 15.07 -3.62 2.70
C THR A 88 14.57 -4.52 3.84
N ALA A 89 15.35 -4.70 4.89
CA ALA A 89 14.94 -5.48 6.07
C ALA A 89 13.71 -4.84 6.75
N GLN A 90 13.73 -3.53 6.95
CA GLN A 90 12.58 -2.80 7.51
C GLN A 90 11.33 -2.88 6.62
N ALA A 91 11.51 -2.81 5.29
CA ALA A 91 10.40 -2.96 4.35
C ALA A 91 9.78 -4.35 4.41
N ARG A 92 10.61 -5.40 4.54
CA ARG A 92 10.14 -6.79 4.73
C ARG A 92 9.38 -6.97 6.03
N GLU A 93 9.88 -6.41 7.12
CA GLU A 93 9.21 -6.46 8.41
C GLU A 93 7.83 -5.79 8.35
N ARG A 94 7.74 -4.59 7.76
CA ARG A 94 6.46 -3.90 7.56
C ARG A 94 5.49 -4.73 6.73
N LEU A 95 5.98 -5.32 5.65
CA LEU A 95 5.18 -6.20 4.79
C LEU A 95 4.65 -7.39 5.58
N SER A 96 5.49 -8.08 6.35
CA SER A 96 5.09 -9.23 7.17
C SER A 96 3.96 -8.86 8.15
N VAL A 97 4.14 -7.77 8.89
CA VAL A 97 3.12 -7.27 9.83
C VAL A 97 1.80 -6.94 9.12
N MET A 98 1.87 -6.36 7.92
CA MET A 98 0.68 -6.06 7.13
C MET A 98 -0.03 -7.33 6.67
N LEU A 99 0.71 -8.31 6.15
CA LEU A 99 0.15 -9.58 5.70
C LEU A 99 -0.56 -10.31 6.83
N ASP A 100 0.05 -10.35 8.01
CA ASP A 100 -0.54 -10.95 9.22
C ASP A 100 -1.84 -10.21 9.63
N GLY A 101 -1.80 -8.88 9.61
CA GLY A 101 -2.96 -8.05 9.93
C GLY A 101 -4.13 -8.22 8.97
N LEU A 102 -3.85 -8.39 7.68
CA LEU A 102 -4.87 -8.63 6.66
C LEU A 102 -5.39 -10.07 6.67
N ALA A 103 -4.52 -11.04 6.89
CA ALA A 103 -4.93 -12.44 7.07
C ALA A 103 -5.90 -12.59 8.25
N ALA A 104 -5.69 -11.83 9.32
CA ALA A 104 -6.59 -11.78 10.46
C ALA A 104 -8.00 -11.22 10.13
N LEU A 105 -8.15 -10.46 9.02
CA LEU A 105 -9.45 -10.00 8.53
C LEU A 105 -10.21 -11.09 7.74
N GLY A 106 -9.60 -12.24 7.49
CA GLY A 106 -10.21 -13.38 6.81
C GLY A 106 -10.20 -13.31 5.28
N ALA A 107 -9.40 -12.42 4.68
CA ALA A 107 -9.20 -12.35 3.23
C ALA A 107 -7.88 -13.02 2.81
N PRO A 108 -7.84 -13.66 1.64
CA PRO A 108 -6.58 -14.09 1.05
C PRO A 108 -5.66 -12.90 0.79
N VAL A 109 -4.43 -12.97 1.28
CA VAL A 109 -3.45 -11.90 1.14
C VAL A 109 -2.09 -12.47 0.77
N GLU A 110 -1.46 -11.83 -0.19
CA GLU A 110 -0.07 -12.05 -0.58
C GLU A 110 0.62 -10.70 -0.68
N GLY A 111 1.93 -10.69 -0.74
CA GLY A 111 2.67 -9.44 -0.94
C GLY A 111 4.13 -9.66 -1.27
N ASP A 112 4.74 -8.61 -1.79
CA ASP A 112 6.16 -8.59 -2.16
C ASP A 112 6.75 -7.18 -1.99
N LEU A 113 8.08 -7.12 -1.97
CA LEU A 113 8.78 -5.87 -2.10
C LEU A 113 8.83 -5.46 -3.58
N GLY A 114 8.48 -4.21 -3.84
CA GLY A 114 8.55 -3.64 -5.18
C GLY A 114 9.82 -2.84 -5.42
N SER A 115 9.98 -2.39 -6.68
CA SER A 115 11.00 -1.40 -7.03
C SER A 115 10.87 -0.12 -6.17
N SER A 116 11.95 0.63 -6.05
CA SER A 116 11.95 1.94 -5.39
C SER A 116 11.04 2.97 -6.10
N ASP A 117 10.78 2.79 -7.39
CA ASP A 117 9.76 3.53 -8.13
C ASP A 117 8.40 2.82 -7.98
N PRO A 118 7.40 3.48 -7.37
CA PRO A 118 6.09 2.87 -7.16
C PRO A 118 5.34 2.55 -8.47
N LEU A 119 5.52 3.32 -9.55
CA LEU A 119 4.91 3.02 -10.84
C LEU A 119 5.51 1.77 -11.47
N GLU A 120 6.82 1.60 -11.38
CA GLU A 120 7.52 0.39 -11.84
C GLU A 120 7.10 -0.82 -11.00
N ALA A 121 6.95 -0.65 -9.68
CA ALA A 121 6.47 -1.70 -8.80
C ALA A 121 5.05 -2.16 -9.16
N ILE A 122 4.14 -1.22 -9.45
CA ILE A 122 2.78 -1.52 -9.93
C ILE A 122 2.83 -2.23 -11.28
N GLU A 123 3.63 -1.73 -12.23
CA GLU A 123 3.77 -2.32 -13.56
C GLU A 123 4.20 -3.78 -13.49
N LYS A 124 5.22 -4.07 -12.70
CA LYS A 124 5.71 -5.43 -12.51
C LYS A 124 4.64 -6.36 -11.92
N ALA A 125 3.88 -5.89 -10.93
CA ALA A 125 2.80 -6.68 -10.37
C ALA A 125 1.68 -6.93 -11.37
N CYS A 126 1.31 -5.93 -12.18
CA CYS A 126 0.29 -6.05 -13.21
C CYS A 126 0.74 -6.90 -14.42
N ALA A 127 2.04 -7.05 -14.65
CA ALA A 127 2.56 -7.95 -15.67
C ALA A 127 2.35 -9.43 -15.33
N ASP A 128 2.47 -9.77 -14.05
CA ASP A 128 2.39 -11.15 -13.57
C ASP A 128 0.98 -11.55 -13.10
N ARG A 129 0.14 -10.56 -12.76
CA ARG A 129 -1.18 -10.76 -12.16
C ARG A 129 -2.20 -9.78 -12.74
N GLN A 130 -3.46 -10.18 -12.68
CA GLN A 130 -4.59 -9.31 -13.03
C GLN A 130 -5.20 -8.74 -11.76
N PHE A 131 -5.49 -7.44 -11.77
CA PHE A 131 -6.17 -6.73 -10.69
C PHE A 131 -7.41 -6.02 -11.22
N ASP A 132 -8.37 -5.80 -10.33
CA ASP A 132 -9.61 -5.07 -10.62
C ASP A 132 -9.54 -3.63 -10.10
N GLU A 133 -8.62 -3.37 -9.17
CA GLU A 133 -8.47 -2.07 -8.49
C GLU A 133 -7.06 -1.92 -7.93
N ILE A 134 -6.59 -0.66 -7.88
CA ILE A 134 -5.35 -0.27 -7.19
C ILE A 134 -5.73 0.60 -5.99
N ILE A 135 -5.19 0.29 -4.82
CA ILE A 135 -5.33 1.08 -3.60
C ILE A 135 -3.97 1.66 -3.25
N VAL A 136 -3.85 2.97 -3.29
CA VAL A 136 -2.63 3.68 -2.89
C VAL A 136 -2.85 4.29 -1.53
N THR A 137 -2.08 3.86 -0.53
CA THR A 137 -2.12 4.48 0.79
C THR A 137 -0.89 5.34 1.00
N THR A 138 -1.10 6.57 1.45
CA THR A 138 -0.06 7.60 1.51
C THR A 138 -0.29 8.60 2.63
N LEU A 139 0.75 9.32 2.98
CA LEU A 139 0.72 10.44 3.88
C LEU A 139 0.02 11.66 3.25
N PRO A 140 -0.39 12.68 4.04
CA PRO A 140 -0.96 13.91 3.50
C PRO A 140 -0.07 14.59 2.46
N GLN A 141 -0.68 15.32 1.52
CA GLN A 141 0.00 15.90 0.35
C GLN A 141 1.24 16.75 0.70
N ARG A 142 1.23 17.41 1.85
CA ARG A 142 2.37 18.24 2.29
C ARG A 142 3.66 17.43 2.48
N VAL A 143 3.56 16.17 2.86
CA VAL A 143 4.68 15.28 3.19
C VAL A 143 4.84 14.12 2.20
N SER A 144 3.80 13.78 1.46
CA SER A 144 3.83 12.70 0.50
C SER A 144 4.48 13.11 -0.82
N ARG A 145 5.57 12.44 -1.18
CA ARG A 145 6.15 12.57 -2.52
C ARG A 145 5.25 11.96 -3.59
N TRP A 146 4.49 10.92 -3.28
CA TRP A 146 3.60 10.25 -4.21
C TRP A 146 2.45 11.14 -4.65
N LEU A 147 1.85 11.91 -3.73
CA LEU A 147 0.82 12.87 -4.08
C LEU A 147 1.39 14.08 -4.83
N ARG A 148 2.60 14.51 -4.51
CA ARG A 148 3.28 15.58 -5.24
C ARG A 148 3.66 15.18 -6.65
N SER A 149 3.99 13.89 -6.87
CA SER A 149 4.27 13.34 -8.20
C SER A 149 3.04 12.85 -8.94
N ASP A 150 1.85 13.05 -8.40
CA ASP A 150 0.58 12.64 -9.00
C ASP A 150 0.49 11.14 -9.29
N LEU A 151 1.08 10.33 -8.43
CA LEU A 151 1.12 8.88 -8.57
C LEU A 151 -0.27 8.24 -8.82
N PRO A 152 -1.34 8.61 -8.10
CA PRO A 152 -2.65 7.99 -8.32
C PRO A 152 -3.16 8.17 -9.74
N HIS A 153 -3.14 9.39 -10.28
CA HIS A 153 -3.60 9.65 -11.64
C HIS A 153 -2.67 9.05 -12.70
N GLN A 154 -1.37 9.00 -12.44
CA GLN A 154 -0.44 8.33 -13.35
C GLN A 154 -0.71 6.83 -13.40
N ALA A 155 -0.98 6.20 -12.25
CA ALA A 155 -1.33 4.79 -12.17
C ALA A 155 -2.66 4.50 -12.89
N GLU A 156 -3.70 5.31 -12.66
CA GLU A 156 -4.99 5.16 -13.32
C GLU A 156 -4.88 5.24 -14.84
N ARG A 157 -4.17 6.26 -15.35
CA ARG A 157 -3.97 6.44 -16.80
C ARG A 157 -3.12 5.33 -17.43
N ARG A 158 -2.10 4.86 -16.72
CA ARG A 158 -1.14 3.89 -17.25
C ARG A 158 -1.70 2.47 -17.27
N PHE A 159 -2.44 2.10 -16.24
CA PHE A 159 -2.91 0.73 -16.05
C PHE A 159 -4.39 0.54 -16.38
N GLY A 160 -5.15 1.63 -16.56
CA GLY A 160 -6.58 1.56 -16.88
C GLY A 160 -7.44 0.95 -15.78
N LEU A 161 -6.94 0.92 -14.54
CA LEU A 161 -7.63 0.41 -13.37
C LEU A 161 -8.09 1.57 -12.47
N PRO A 162 -9.25 1.44 -11.80
CA PRO A 162 -9.66 2.43 -10.82
C PRO A 162 -8.64 2.49 -9.68
N VAL A 163 -8.29 3.70 -9.27
CA VAL A 163 -7.32 3.94 -8.20
C VAL A 163 -8.00 4.62 -7.02
N THR A 164 -8.01 3.95 -5.88
CA THR A 164 -8.46 4.54 -4.61
C THR A 164 -7.25 5.05 -3.83
N THR A 165 -7.29 6.32 -3.45
CA THR A 165 -6.22 6.93 -2.64
C THR A 165 -6.69 7.07 -1.18
N ILE A 166 -5.94 6.47 -0.28
CA ILE A 166 -6.17 6.58 1.17
C ILE A 166 -5.10 7.49 1.75
N ILE A 167 -5.53 8.62 2.29
CA ILE A 167 -4.65 9.55 2.98
C ILE A 167 -4.74 9.24 4.48
N THR A 168 -3.63 8.84 5.06
CA THR A 168 -3.57 8.48 6.48
C THR A 168 -3.22 9.69 7.33
N SER A 169 -3.84 9.79 8.49
CA SER A 169 -3.41 10.70 9.54
C SER A 169 -2.19 10.12 10.28
N TYR A 170 -1.35 11.01 10.85
CA TYR A 170 -0.22 10.60 11.69
C TYR A 170 -0.71 9.98 12.98
#